data_86d25f0128a2b02a0a556a340ba74ef2
#
_entry.id   86d25f0128a2b02a0a556a340ba74ef2
#
_cell.length_a   1.000
_cell.length_b   1.000
_cell.length_c   1.000
_cell.angle_alpha   90.00
_cell.angle_beta   90.00
_cell.angle_gamma   90.00
#
_symmetry.space_group_name_H-M   'P 1'
#
loop_
_entity.id
_entity.type
_entity.pdbx_description
1 polymer ?
#
loop_
_entity_poly.entity_id
_entity_poly.type
_entity_poly.pdbx_seq_one_letter_code
_entity_poly.pdbx_strand_id
1 'polypeptide(L)'
;MKRIIVILLALLLLLTCLACAKKPAQEAAAALRVGALKGPTSMGLVNLRKAAENGELTDTYTFTMVTDASELAASLAAGDVDIALIPANLAAVLYNKKTEKGIEVIDVNTLGVLYCVTGAEGISSVQDLAGKTVYLTGQGTTPEYSLRYLLDQAGVTDCALEFKSEATEVAALLAADPSCIAVLPQPFATVAMVQNGDLKEAFSLSESWDAVSGGSRMVTGVTVVRKAFLQEHPQAVERFLAAHADSAAKAASDAAGTAKLIAEYGIIEKEPVALKALPKCGVSCLTGAEMESALKGYLEVLFRADPASVGGEVPDSGFYHLSSPQG
;
A
#
# COMPACT_ATOMS: atom_id res chain seq x y z
N MET A 1 52.09 -47.92 3.78
CA MET A 1 52.38 -46.47 3.87
C MET A 1 51.92 -45.69 2.65
N LYS A 2 52.23 -46.00 1.39
CA LYS A 2 51.82 -45.25 0.19
C LYS A 2 50.27 -45.09 0.02
N ARG A 3 49.51 -46.15 0.35
CA ARG A 3 48.00 -46.05 0.23
C ARG A 3 47.34 -45.16 1.29
N ILE A 4 47.96 -45.07 2.48
CA ILE A 4 47.43 -44.20 3.55
C ILE A 4 47.72 -42.72 3.24
N ILE A 5 48.83 -42.40 2.61
CA ILE A 5 49.26 -41.09 2.20
C ILE A 5 48.30 -40.57 1.08
N VAL A 6 47.92 -41.44 0.13
CA VAL A 6 47.00 -41.10 -0.96
C VAL A 6 45.58 -40.80 -0.42
N ILE A 7 45.11 -41.55 0.57
CA ILE A 7 43.81 -41.33 1.21
C ILE A 7 43.81 -40.01 2.01
N LEU A 8 44.88 -39.72 2.73
CA LEU A 8 45.05 -38.46 3.47
C LEU A 8 45.12 -37.24 2.53
N LEU A 9 45.82 -37.36 1.38
CA LEU A 9 45.83 -36.28 0.37
C LEU A 9 44.45 -36.08 -0.30
N ALA A 10 43.71 -37.16 -0.59
CA ALA A 10 42.35 -37.08 -1.12
C ALA A 10 41.37 -36.45 -0.13
N LEU A 11 41.46 -36.76 1.17
CA LEU A 11 40.67 -36.11 2.22
C LEU A 11 41.02 -34.62 2.38
N LEU A 12 42.27 -34.25 2.26
CA LEU A 12 42.73 -32.86 2.33
C LEU A 12 42.24 -32.06 1.11
N LEU A 13 42.21 -32.64 -0.08
CA LEU A 13 41.60 -32.01 -1.28
C LEU A 13 40.08 -31.88 -1.18
N LEU A 14 39.39 -32.85 -0.58
CA LEU A 14 37.93 -32.72 -0.32
C LEU A 14 37.61 -31.62 0.70
N LEU A 15 38.44 -31.44 1.73
CA LEU A 15 38.26 -30.37 2.72
C LEU A 15 38.49 -28.96 2.12
N THR A 16 39.38 -28.83 1.13
CA THR A 16 39.62 -27.54 0.46
C THR A 16 38.45 -27.13 -0.50
N CYS A 17 37.71 -28.09 -1.05
CA CYS A 17 36.55 -27.82 -1.89
C CYS A 17 35.33 -27.36 -1.09
N LEU A 18 35.19 -27.73 0.19
CA LEU A 18 34.09 -27.23 1.05
C LEU A 18 34.32 -25.81 1.58
N ALA A 19 35.55 -25.29 1.54
CA ALA A 19 35.87 -23.95 2.06
C ALA A 19 35.62 -22.81 1.06
N CYS A 20 35.22 -23.12 -0.19
CA CYS A 20 34.95 -22.14 -1.23
C CYS A 20 33.44 -21.95 -1.55
N ALA A 21 32.53 -22.17 -0.59
CA ALA A 21 31.24 -21.51 -0.66
C ALA A 21 31.51 -20.02 -0.40
N LYS A 22 31.81 -19.26 -1.47
CA LYS A 22 31.81 -17.80 -1.40
C LYS A 22 30.50 -17.40 -0.80
N LYS A 23 30.46 -16.84 0.43
CA LYS A 23 29.35 -15.99 0.85
C LYS A 23 29.08 -15.03 -0.30
N PRO A 24 27.83 -14.87 -0.75
CA PRO A 24 27.55 -13.86 -1.74
C PRO A 24 28.18 -12.56 -1.25
N ALA A 25 28.96 -11.92 -2.11
CA ALA A 25 29.60 -10.66 -1.77
C ALA A 25 28.48 -9.70 -1.37
N GLN A 26 28.54 -9.15 -0.15
CA GLN A 26 27.56 -8.19 0.30
C GLN A 26 27.65 -6.99 -0.66
N GLU A 27 26.53 -6.66 -1.30
CA GLU A 27 26.44 -5.50 -2.20
C GLU A 27 26.81 -4.24 -1.40
N ALA A 28 27.58 -3.36 -2.00
CA ALA A 28 27.91 -2.07 -1.41
C ALA A 28 26.62 -1.25 -1.13
N ALA A 29 26.72 -0.30 -0.20
CA ALA A 29 25.63 0.63 0.06
C ALA A 29 25.20 1.33 -1.22
N ALA A 30 23.89 1.37 -1.48
CA ALA A 30 23.29 2.02 -2.63
C ALA A 30 22.66 3.37 -2.23
N ALA A 31 22.39 4.22 -3.23
CA ALA A 31 21.60 5.43 -3.07
C ALA A 31 20.20 5.16 -3.64
N LEU A 32 19.17 5.22 -2.79
CA LEU A 32 17.78 5.00 -3.16
C LEU A 32 17.00 6.31 -3.18
N ARG A 33 16.33 6.58 -4.28
CA ARG A 33 15.42 7.72 -4.43
C ARG A 33 13.99 7.20 -4.28
N VAL A 34 13.36 7.55 -3.16
CA VAL A 34 12.04 7.07 -2.76
C VAL A 34 11.00 8.17 -2.91
N GLY A 35 9.99 7.94 -3.73
CA GLY A 35 8.86 8.83 -3.91
C GLY A 35 7.61 8.30 -3.20
N ALA A 36 6.80 9.18 -2.63
CA ALA A 36 5.55 8.81 -1.97
C ALA A 36 4.46 9.84 -2.18
N LEU A 37 3.20 9.41 -2.18
CA LEU A 37 2.05 10.31 -2.12
C LEU A 37 1.79 10.75 -0.69
N LYS A 38 1.46 12.02 -0.51
CA LYS A 38 0.98 12.55 0.76
C LYS A 38 -0.38 11.92 1.11
N GLY A 39 -0.41 11.13 2.18
CA GLY A 39 -1.62 10.44 2.61
C GLY A 39 -1.35 9.08 3.24
N PRO A 40 -2.34 8.17 3.29
CA PRO A 40 -2.20 6.84 3.91
C PRO A 40 -1.01 6.04 3.39
N THR A 41 -0.74 6.10 2.07
CA THR A 41 0.35 5.37 1.41
C THR A 41 1.74 5.70 1.92
N SER A 42 1.95 6.90 2.50
CA SER A 42 3.24 7.31 3.05
C SER A 42 3.37 7.13 4.56
N MET A 43 2.27 6.77 5.26
CA MET A 43 2.30 6.67 6.73
C MET A 43 3.19 5.53 7.23
N GLY A 44 3.22 4.40 6.51
CA GLY A 44 4.11 3.27 6.82
C GLY A 44 5.59 3.56 6.61
N LEU A 45 5.93 4.62 5.85
CA LEU A 45 7.31 4.97 5.49
C LEU A 45 8.00 5.88 6.53
N VAL A 46 7.24 6.54 7.43
CA VAL A 46 7.78 7.65 8.26
C VAL A 46 8.89 7.24 9.23
N ASN A 47 8.81 6.03 9.80
CA ASN A 47 9.86 5.53 10.69
C ASN A 47 11.13 5.12 9.92
N LEU A 48 11.00 4.57 8.71
CA LEU A 48 12.14 4.29 7.82
C LEU A 48 12.82 5.61 7.44
N ARG A 49 12.05 6.62 7.05
CA ARG A 49 12.59 7.94 6.74
C ARG A 49 13.36 8.53 7.93
N LYS A 50 12.82 8.43 9.14
CA LYS A 50 13.50 8.90 10.36
C LYS A 50 14.80 8.15 10.63
N ALA A 51 14.80 6.81 10.46
CA ALA A 51 15.99 5.99 10.60
C ALA A 51 17.08 6.36 9.57
N ALA A 52 16.67 6.64 8.32
CA ALA A 52 17.58 7.10 7.28
C ALA A 52 18.20 8.48 7.61
N GLU A 53 17.39 9.44 8.06
CA GLU A 53 17.83 10.76 8.49
C GLU A 53 18.81 10.70 9.68
N ASN A 54 18.64 9.71 10.56
CA ASN A 54 19.54 9.45 11.69
C ASN A 54 20.83 8.70 11.29
N GLY A 55 20.95 8.22 10.03
CA GLY A 55 22.09 7.42 9.60
C GLY A 55 22.10 5.98 10.17
N GLU A 56 20.95 5.45 10.53
CA GLU A 56 20.79 4.11 11.12
C GLU A 56 20.73 3.00 10.05
N LEU A 57 20.58 3.35 8.77
CA LEU A 57 20.47 2.42 7.66
C LEU A 57 21.78 2.31 6.88
N THR A 58 22.00 1.14 6.26
CA THR A 58 23.20 0.88 5.44
C THR A 58 23.22 1.73 4.18
N ASP A 59 22.06 1.85 3.51
CA ASP A 59 21.91 2.59 2.28
C ASP A 59 21.61 4.07 2.54
N THR A 60 21.88 4.92 1.55
CA THR A 60 21.49 6.33 1.60
C THR A 60 20.14 6.55 0.92
N TYR A 61 19.32 7.42 1.48
CA TYR A 61 17.97 7.65 1.00
C TYR A 61 17.71 9.12 0.70
N THR A 62 17.01 9.36 -0.39
CA THR A 62 16.40 10.65 -0.70
C THR A 62 14.90 10.45 -0.80
N PHE A 63 14.12 11.26 -0.08
CA PHE A 63 12.66 11.15 -0.06
C PHE A 63 12.01 12.34 -0.74
N THR A 64 11.09 12.06 -1.67
CA THR A 64 10.24 13.06 -2.32
C THR A 64 8.79 12.74 -2.00
N MET A 65 8.04 13.72 -1.49
CA MET A 65 6.60 13.57 -1.23
C MET A 65 5.83 14.56 -2.08
N VAL A 66 4.87 14.03 -2.86
CA VAL A 66 4.02 14.81 -3.75
C VAL A 66 2.54 14.59 -3.42
N THR A 67 1.66 15.44 -3.92
CA THR A 67 0.21 15.31 -3.75
C THR A 67 -0.48 14.73 -4.97
N ASP A 68 0.16 14.76 -6.13
CA ASP A 68 -0.36 14.27 -7.40
C ASP A 68 0.32 12.95 -7.81
N ALA A 69 -0.51 11.91 -7.98
CA ALA A 69 -0.03 10.59 -8.38
C ALA A 69 0.56 10.56 -9.80
N SER A 70 0.10 11.45 -10.70
CA SER A 70 0.62 11.55 -12.07
C SER A 70 2.02 12.15 -12.10
N GLU A 71 2.34 13.10 -11.21
CA GLU A 71 3.69 13.64 -11.03
C GLU A 71 4.66 12.54 -10.56
N LEU A 72 4.25 11.75 -9.58
CA LEU A 72 5.08 10.65 -9.09
C LEU A 72 5.29 9.56 -10.15
N ALA A 73 4.23 9.24 -10.92
CA ALA A 73 4.33 8.30 -12.04
C ALA A 73 5.28 8.80 -13.15
N ALA A 74 5.26 10.11 -13.45
CA ALA A 74 6.17 10.71 -14.41
C ALA A 74 7.63 10.64 -13.92
N SER A 75 7.89 10.97 -12.65
CA SER A 75 9.22 10.88 -12.03
C SER A 75 9.77 9.44 -12.02
N LEU A 76 8.91 8.46 -11.76
CA LEU A 76 9.26 7.04 -11.82
C LEU A 76 9.62 6.62 -13.27
N ALA A 77 8.83 7.03 -14.25
CA ALA A 77 9.08 6.76 -15.68
C ALA A 77 10.34 7.47 -16.20
N ALA A 78 10.62 8.67 -15.74
CA ALA A 78 11.85 9.42 -16.07
C ALA A 78 13.11 8.77 -15.46
N GLY A 79 12.93 8.00 -14.37
CA GLY A 79 14.03 7.45 -13.60
C GLY A 79 14.60 8.40 -12.56
N ASP A 80 13.85 9.44 -12.18
CA ASP A 80 14.20 10.37 -11.10
C ASP A 80 13.92 9.77 -9.72
N VAL A 81 13.05 8.77 -9.67
CA VAL A 81 12.67 7.96 -8.50
C VAL A 81 12.92 6.49 -8.82
N ASP A 82 13.48 5.74 -7.87
CA ASP A 82 13.78 4.30 -7.99
C ASP A 82 12.68 3.43 -7.41
N ILE A 83 12.14 3.85 -6.27
CA ILE A 83 11.05 3.19 -5.54
C ILE A 83 9.94 4.21 -5.32
N ALA A 84 8.69 3.82 -5.58
CA ALA A 84 7.55 4.71 -5.41
C ALA A 84 6.38 4.03 -4.69
N LEU A 85 5.76 4.74 -3.74
CA LEU A 85 4.54 4.34 -3.06
C LEU A 85 3.35 5.01 -3.77
N ILE A 86 2.60 4.22 -4.54
CA ILE A 86 1.56 4.70 -5.46
C ILE A 86 0.25 3.91 -5.30
N PRO A 87 -0.89 4.43 -5.82
CA PRO A 87 -2.13 3.68 -5.86
C PRO A 87 -2.00 2.37 -6.65
N ALA A 88 -2.64 1.32 -6.14
CA ALA A 88 -2.55 -0.03 -6.70
C ALA A 88 -3.00 -0.10 -8.18
N ASN A 89 -4.10 0.57 -8.53
CA ASN A 89 -4.58 0.63 -9.90
C ASN A 89 -3.62 1.39 -10.84
N LEU A 90 -2.99 2.47 -10.35
CA LEU A 90 -1.99 3.22 -11.12
C LEU A 90 -0.76 2.35 -11.42
N ALA A 91 -0.32 1.54 -10.46
CA ALA A 91 0.78 0.58 -10.70
C ALA A 91 0.43 -0.39 -11.83
N ALA A 92 -0.80 -0.93 -11.86
CA ALA A 92 -1.27 -1.79 -12.95
C ALA A 92 -1.28 -1.06 -14.30
N VAL A 93 -1.78 0.18 -14.34
CA VAL A 93 -1.77 1.02 -15.55
C VAL A 93 -0.34 1.26 -16.06
N LEU A 94 0.60 1.57 -15.16
CA LEU A 94 2.00 1.81 -15.53
C LEU A 94 2.67 0.54 -16.06
N TYR A 95 2.40 -0.60 -15.42
CA TYR A 95 2.92 -1.89 -15.86
C TYR A 95 2.41 -2.27 -17.26
N ASN A 96 1.11 -2.14 -17.50
CA ASN A 96 0.46 -2.53 -18.75
C ASN A 96 0.82 -1.60 -19.93
N LYS A 97 1.30 -0.39 -19.67
CA LYS A 97 1.85 0.48 -20.72
C LYS A 97 3.13 -0.07 -21.36
N LYS A 98 3.71 -1.15 -20.82
CA LYS A 98 4.86 -1.89 -21.37
C LYS A 98 6.01 -1.00 -21.82
N THR A 99 6.35 0.01 -21.02
CA THR A 99 7.51 0.86 -21.30
C THR A 99 8.79 0.08 -21.03
N GLU A 100 9.88 0.39 -21.78
CA GLU A 100 11.21 -0.21 -21.57
C GLU A 100 11.74 -0.10 -20.13
N LYS A 101 11.21 0.88 -19.40
CA LYS A 101 11.53 1.17 -17.99
C LYS A 101 10.54 0.52 -17.02
N GLY A 102 10.14 -0.73 -17.26
CA GLY A 102 9.14 -1.44 -16.47
C GLY A 102 9.34 -1.37 -14.95
N ILE A 103 8.25 -1.67 -14.23
CA ILE A 103 8.21 -1.71 -12.77
C ILE A 103 7.81 -3.10 -12.28
N GLU A 104 8.12 -3.40 -11.01
CA GLU A 104 7.56 -4.52 -10.25
C GLU A 104 7.00 -4.01 -8.93
N VAL A 105 5.90 -4.61 -8.47
CA VAL A 105 5.37 -4.38 -7.13
C VAL A 105 6.16 -5.23 -6.15
N ILE A 106 6.70 -4.61 -5.09
CA ILE A 106 7.51 -5.26 -4.07
C ILE A 106 6.78 -5.45 -2.75
N ASP A 107 5.79 -4.60 -2.44
CA ASP A 107 4.88 -4.80 -1.32
C ASP A 107 3.52 -4.12 -1.53
N VAL A 108 2.52 -4.56 -0.76
CA VAL A 108 1.28 -3.81 -0.49
C VAL A 108 1.52 -2.99 0.77
N ASN A 109 1.67 -1.68 0.61
CA ASN A 109 1.97 -0.77 1.71
C ASN A 109 0.73 -0.23 2.43
N THR A 110 -0.44 -0.28 1.78
CA THR A 110 -1.70 0.26 2.32
C THR A 110 -2.88 -0.58 1.86
N LEU A 111 -3.56 -1.19 2.82
CA LEU A 111 -4.83 -1.85 2.60
C LEU A 111 -5.96 -0.82 2.44
N GLY A 112 -7.23 -1.26 2.42
CA GLY A 112 -8.36 -0.36 2.25
C GLY A 112 -8.51 0.64 3.40
N VAL A 113 -8.89 1.86 3.04
CA VAL A 113 -9.00 3.01 3.94
C VAL A 113 -10.38 3.66 3.90
N LEU A 114 -11.37 3.00 3.29
CA LEU A 114 -12.72 3.53 3.11
C LEU A 114 -13.64 3.08 4.23
N TYR A 115 -14.39 4.04 4.78
CA TYR A 115 -15.30 3.84 5.90
C TYR A 115 -16.66 4.48 5.61
N CYS A 116 -17.74 3.76 5.93
CA CYS A 116 -19.06 4.34 5.98
C CYS A 116 -19.21 5.13 7.28
N VAL A 117 -19.57 6.42 7.15
CA VAL A 117 -19.73 7.36 8.27
C VAL A 117 -21.11 7.96 8.22
N THR A 118 -21.81 7.96 9.35
CA THR A 118 -23.15 8.54 9.49
C THR A 118 -23.51 8.73 10.97
N GLY A 119 -24.43 9.61 11.27
CA GLY A 119 -25.14 9.69 12.55
C GLY A 119 -26.49 8.98 12.56
N ALA A 120 -26.95 8.50 11.37
CA ALA A 120 -28.21 7.78 11.27
C ALA A 120 -28.19 6.46 12.05
N GLU A 121 -29.33 6.12 12.67
CA GLU A 121 -29.55 4.83 13.28
C GLU A 121 -29.81 3.73 12.23
N GLY A 122 -29.51 2.47 12.58
CA GLY A 122 -29.82 1.29 11.75
C GLY A 122 -28.92 1.10 10.54
N ILE A 123 -27.78 1.81 10.45
CA ILE A 123 -26.75 1.57 9.44
C ILE A 123 -25.53 0.95 10.12
N SER A 124 -25.22 -0.29 9.77
CA SER A 124 -24.12 -1.10 10.36
C SER A 124 -23.46 -2.04 9.35
N SER A 125 -24.00 -2.14 8.13
CA SER A 125 -23.52 -3.03 7.08
C SER A 125 -23.86 -2.51 5.69
N VAL A 126 -23.31 -3.13 4.66
CA VAL A 126 -23.61 -2.81 3.25
C VAL A 126 -25.09 -3.05 2.92
N GLN A 127 -25.71 -4.05 3.52
CA GLN A 127 -27.12 -4.40 3.32
C GLN A 127 -28.06 -3.26 3.76
N ASP A 128 -27.67 -2.51 4.80
CA ASP A 128 -28.49 -1.40 5.33
C ASP A 128 -28.50 -0.17 4.41
N LEU A 129 -27.71 -0.19 3.32
CA LEU A 129 -27.70 0.84 2.30
C LEU A 129 -28.84 0.70 1.26
N ALA A 130 -29.64 -0.36 1.32
CA ALA A 130 -30.78 -0.55 0.44
C ALA A 130 -31.76 0.63 0.54
N GLY A 131 -32.12 1.23 -0.61
CA GLY A 131 -33.00 2.41 -0.70
C GLY A 131 -32.40 3.71 -0.13
N LYS A 132 -31.10 3.76 0.16
CA LYS A 132 -30.41 4.93 0.70
C LYS A 132 -29.64 5.68 -0.37
N THR A 133 -29.31 6.93 -0.06
CA THR A 133 -28.33 7.73 -0.81
C THR A 133 -27.02 7.76 -0.04
N VAL A 134 -25.92 7.43 -0.71
CA VAL A 134 -24.56 7.44 -0.15
C VAL A 134 -23.72 8.48 -0.87
N TYR A 135 -23.15 9.39 -0.12
CA TYR A 135 -22.25 10.43 -0.62
C TYR A 135 -20.80 9.96 -0.57
N LEU A 136 -20.04 10.17 -1.65
CA LEU A 136 -18.63 9.80 -1.72
C LEU A 136 -17.87 10.65 -2.73
N THR A 137 -16.55 10.45 -2.81
CA THR A 137 -15.69 11.02 -3.86
C THR A 137 -15.19 9.91 -4.79
N GLY A 138 -14.52 10.29 -5.87
CA GLY A 138 -13.82 9.35 -6.74
C GLY A 138 -14.73 8.63 -7.73
N GLN A 139 -15.64 9.35 -8.37
CA GLN A 139 -16.42 8.84 -9.50
C GLN A 139 -15.50 8.31 -10.60
N GLY A 140 -15.79 7.11 -11.11
CA GLY A 140 -14.95 6.44 -12.10
C GLY A 140 -13.60 5.95 -11.55
N THR A 141 -13.46 5.82 -10.23
CA THR A 141 -12.22 5.39 -9.58
C THR A 141 -12.47 4.34 -8.49
N THR A 142 -11.39 3.92 -7.82
CA THR A 142 -11.39 2.89 -6.78
C THR A 142 -12.51 3.00 -5.75
N PRO A 143 -12.84 4.16 -5.13
CA PRO A 143 -13.92 4.24 -4.15
C PRO A 143 -15.27 3.80 -4.71
N GLU A 144 -15.64 4.26 -5.90
CA GLU A 144 -16.87 3.84 -6.55
C GLU A 144 -16.89 2.37 -6.86
N TYR A 145 -15.84 1.85 -7.52
CA TYR A 145 -15.79 0.44 -7.93
C TYR A 145 -15.86 -0.50 -6.73
N SER A 146 -15.15 -0.17 -5.65
CA SER A 146 -15.16 -0.97 -4.42
C SER A 146 -16.54 -0.98 -3.77
N LEU A 147 -17.21 0.17 -3.67
CA LEU A 147 -18.55 0.22 -3.08
C LEU A 147 -19.58 -0.50 -3.96
N ARG A 148 -19.55 -0.32 -5.28
CA ARG A 148 -20.45 -1.02 -6.21
C ARG A 148 -20.26 -2.53 -6.15
N TYR A 149 -19.01 -3.02 -6.08
CA TYR A 149 -18.73 -4.44 -5.88
C TYR A 149 -19.38 -4.97 -4.59
N LEU A 150 -19.24 -4.25 -3.47
CA LEU A 150 -19.83 -4.65 -2.20
C LEU A 150 -21.36 -4.62 -2.21
N LEU A 151 -21.97 -3.62 -2.86
CA LEU A 151 -23.42 -3.53 -3.06
C LEU A 151 -23.92 -4.72 -3.89
N ASP A 152 -23.22 -5.07 -4.97
CA ASP A 152 -23.55 -6.24 -5.81
C ASP A 152 -23.47 -7.54 -5.00
N GLN A 153 -22.38 -7.76 -4.26
CA GLN A 153 -22.22 -8.93 -3.39
C GLN A 153 -23.29 -9.02 -2.27
N ALA A 154 -23.80 -7.87 -1.82
CA ALA A 154 -24.87 -7.79 -0.83
C ALA A 154 -26.28 -7.89 -1.43
N GLY A 155 -26.42 -7.94 -2.78
CA GLY A 155 -27.70 -7.94 -3.48
C GLY A 155 -28.46 -6.61 -3.38
N VAL A 156 -27.77 -5.50 -3.09
CA VAL A 156 -28.36 -4.16 -2.97
C VAL A 156 -28.34 -3.47 -4.34
N THR A 157 -29.51 -3.28 -4.94
CA THR A 157 -29.65 -2.75 -6.31
C THR A 157 -30.23 -1.33 -6.38
N ASP A 158 -30.73 -0.81 -5.26
CA ASP A 158 -31.48 0.44 -5.16
C ASP A 158 -30.75 1.51 -4.31
N CYS A 159 -29.46 1.35 -4.05
CA CYS A 159 -28.62 2.35 -3.40
C CYS A 159 -28.21 3.44 -4.41
N ALA A 160 -28.57 4.69 -4.12
CA ALA A 160 -28.13 5.84 -4.93
C ALA A 160 -26.73 6.30 -4.50
N LEU A 161 -25.83 6.54 -5.46
CA LEU A 161 -24.50 7.08 -5.22
C LEU A 161 -24.43 8.52 -5.71
N GLU A 162 -24.11 9.45 -4.81
CA GLU A 162 -23.89 10.86 -5.13
C GLU A 162 -22.43 11.26 -4.91
N PHE A 163 -21.79 11.78 -5.97
CA PHE A 163 -20.38 12.11 -5.97
C PHE A 163 -20.14 13.59 -5.69
N LYS A 164 -19.15 13.85 -4.84
CA LYS A 164 -18.58 15.17 -4.60
C LYS A 164 -17.15 15.20 -5.14
N SER A 165 -16.67 16.41 -5.46
CA SER A 165 -15.33 16.59 -6.01
C SER A 165 -14.24 16.27 -4.96
N GLU A 166 -14.46 16.68 -3.71
CA GLU A 166 -13.49 16.61 -2.63
C GLU A 166 -14.06 15.93 -1.38
N ALA A 167 -13.20 15.20 -0.65
CA ALA A 167 -13.58 14.57 0.63
C ALA A 167 -13.99 15.61 1.70
N THR A 168 -13.47 16.83 1.60
CA THR A 168 -13.85 17.95 2.45
C THR A 168 -15.30 18.41 2.22
N GLU A 169 -15.82 18.32 0.99
CA GLU A 169 -17.23 18.62 0.68
C GLU A 169 -18.16 17.57 1.31
N VAL A 170 -17.77 16.29 1.24
CA VAL A 170 -18.51 15.20 1.90
C VAL A 170 -18.52 15.38 3.41
N ALA A 171 -17.37 15.74 4.00
CA ALA A 171 -17.27 16.02 5.44
C ALA A 171 -18.13 17.22 5.85
N ALA A 172 -18.18 18.28 5.03
CA ALA A 172 -19.05 19.46 5.29
C ALA A 172 -20.54 19.10 5.21
N LEU A 173 -20.92 18.21 4.29
CA LEU A 173 -22.29 17.71 4.18
C LEU A 173 -22.70 16.94 5.45
N LEU A 174 -21.86 16.03 5.93
CA LEU A 174 -22.08 15.31 7.19
C LEU A 174 -22.13 16.24 8.41
N ALA A 175 -21.35 17.34 8.40
CA ALA A 175 -21.39 18.34 9.46
C ALA A 175 -22.72 19.13 9.48
N ALA A 176 -23.30 19.38 8.31
CA ALA A 176 -24.58 20.10 8.17
C ALA A 176 -25.78 19.19 8.48
N ASP A 177 -25.71 17.91 8.08
CA ASP A 177 -26.74 16.91 8.35
C ASP A 177 -26.11 15.57 8.70
N PRO A 178 -25.97 15.25 10.01
CA PRO A 178 -25.40 13.99 10.46
C PRO A 178 -26.20 12.75 10.05
N SER A 179 -27.47 12.90 9.63
CA SER A 179 -28.29 11.78 9.15
C SER A 179 -27.92 11.30 7.75
N CYS A 180 -27.13 12.09 7.00
CA CYS A 180 -26.56 11.67 5.74
C CYS A 180 -25.63 10.48 5.93
N ILE A 181 -25.55 9.63 4.88
CA ILE A 181 -24.65 8.47 4.85
C ILE A 181 -23.52 8.77 3.85
N ALA A 182 -22.28 8.61 4.27
CA ALA A 182 -21.16 8.89 3.39
C ALA A 182 -20.07 7.82 3.48
N VAL A 183 -19.36 7.60 2.37
CA VAL A 183 -18.11 6.83 2.34
C VAL A 183 -16.95 7.80 2.23
N LEU A 184 -16.11 7.81 3.25
CA LEU A 184 -14.94 8.67 3.36
C LEU A 184 -13.65 7.84 3.50
N PRO A 185 -12.55 8.26 2.85
CA PRO A 185 -11.24 7.70 3.13
C PRO A 185 -10.67 8.24 4.45
N GLN A 186 -9.77 7.48 5.08
CA GLN A 186 -8.91 8.05 6.11
C GLN A 186 -7.91 9.04 5.48
N PRO A 187 -7.54 10.12 6.20
CA PRO A 187 -7.96 10.51 7.56
C PRO A 187 -9.29 11.29 7.63
N PHE A 188 -9.95 11.58 6.49
CA PHE A 188 -11.16 12.42 6.44
C PHE A 188 -12.31 11.88 7.27
N ALA A 189 -12.50 10.55 7.30
CA ALA A 189 -13.49 9.92 8.17
C ALA A 189 -13.24 10.26 9.66
N THR A 190 -11.98 10.14 10.12
CA THR A 190 -11.61 10.50 11.48
C THR A 190 -11.79 11.99 11.75
N VAL A 191 -11.39 12.86 10.82
CA VAL A 191 -11.56 14.31 10.95
C VAL A 191 -13.04 14.68 11.09
N ALA A 192 -13.92 14.13 10.26
CA ALA A 192 -15.37 14.39 10.32
C ALA A 192 -15.94 13.98 11.70
N MET A 193 -15.62 12.78 12.19
CA MET A 193 -16.08 12.31 13.51
C MET A 193 -15.47 13.08 14.70
N VAL A 194 -14.28 13.66 14.55
CA VAL A 194 -13.68 14.53 15.59
C VAL A 194 -14.36 15.89 15.61
N GLN A 195 -14.78 16.41 14.44
CA GLN A 195 -15.46 17.70 14.33
C GLN A 195 -16.94 17.64 14.74
N ASN A 196 -17.60 16.50 14.51
CA ASN A 196 -18.98 16.29 14.89
C ASN A 196 -19.14 14.95 15.64
N GLY A 197 -19.43 15.03 16.93
CA GLY A 197 -19.58 13.88 17.83
C GLY A 197 -20.86 13.05 17.59
N ASP A 198 -21.82 13.54 16.79
CA ASP A 198 -23.01 12.78 16.41
C ASP A 198 -22.71 11.77 15.28
N LEU A 199 -21.57 11.91 14.62
CA LEU A 199 -21.12 10.99 13.57
C LEU A 199 -20.41 9.77 14.18
N LYS A 200 -20.68 8.62 13.61
CA LYS A 200 -20.00 7.35 13.95
C LYS A 200 -19.54 6.67 12.68
N GLU A 201 -18.52 5.85 12.79
CA GLU A 201 -18.19 4.85 11.82
C GLU A 201 -19.25 3.74 11.88
N ALA A 202 -19.98 3.57 10.79
CA ALA A 202 -21.01 2.55 10.68
C ALA A 202 -20.39 1.17 10.38
N PHE A 203 -19.48 1.12 9.39
CA PHE A 203 -18.70 -0.06 9.05
C PHE A 203 -17.48 0.28 8.18
N SER A 204 -16.53 -0.65 8.12
CA SER A 204 -15.37 -0.61 7.23
C SER A 204 -15.69 -1.31 5.91
N LEU A 205 -15.40 -0.66 4.77
CA LEU A 205 -15.50 -1.31 3.46
C LEU A 205 -14.47 -2.43 3.31
N SER A 206 -13.31 -2.31 3.96
CA SER A 206 -12.27 -3.36 3.93
C SER A 206 -12.72 -4.64 4.63
N GLU A 207 -13.33 -4.52 5.82
CA GLU A 207 -13.88 -5.69 6.52
C GLU A 207 -15.03 -6.33 5.73
N SER A 208 -15.89 -5.49 5.12
CA SER A 208 -16.96 -5.96 4.25
C SER A 208 -16.41 -6.69 3.02
N TRP A 209 -15.32 -6.20 2.45
CA TRP A 209 -14.61 -6.83 1.34
C TRP A 209 -14.02 -8.18 1.73
N ASP A 210 -13.29 -8.24 2.83
CA ASP A 210 -12.65 -9.46 3.32
C ASP A 210 -13.67 -10.59 3.55
N ALA A 211 -14.91 -10.24 3.95
CA ALA A 211 -15.98 -11.19 4.17
C ALA A 211 -16.53 -11.86 2.88
N VAL A 212 -16.37 -11.22 1.70
CA VAL A 212 -16.99 -11.67 0.45
C VAL A 212 -16.00 -11.99 -0.67
N SER A 213 -14.73 -11.64 -0.51
CA SER A 213 -13.75 -11.60 -1.60
C SER A 213 -13.01 -12.92 -1.85
N GLY A 214 -13.23 -13.96 -1.03
CA GLY A 214 -12.57 -15.26 -1.21
C GLY A 214 -11.05 -15.24 -1.05
N GLY A 215 -10.49 -14.27 -0.30
CA GLY A 215 -9.06 -14.18 0.01
C GLY A 215 -8.33 -13.00 -0.62
N SER A 216 -8.96 -12.23 -1.53
CA SER A 216 -8.41 -10.94 -1.93
C SER A 216 -8.63 -9.89 -0.82
N ARG A 217 -7.85 -8.82 -0.85
CA ARG A 217 -7.97 -7.72 0.09
C ARG A 217 -8.26 -6.43 -0.66
N MET A 218 -8.94 -5.49 -0.02
CA MET A 218 -9.04 -4.15 -0.57
C MET A 218 -7.66 -3.46 -0.47
N VAL A 219 -7.06 -3.11 -1.61
CA VAL A 219 -5.70 -2.54 -1.67
C VAL A 219 -5.76 -1.10 -2.15
N THR A 220 -5.30 -0.18 -1.31
CA THR A 220 -5.20 1.25 -1.67
C THR A 220 -3.87 1.55 -2.32
N GLY A 221 -2.77 1.11 -1.73
CA GLY A 221 -1.43 1.45 -2.15
C GLY A 221 -0.47 0.28 -2.21
N VAL A 222 0.47 0.39 -3.14
CA VAL A 222 1.57 -0.54 -3.33
C VAL A 222 2.90 0.21 -3.42
N THR A 223 3.98 -0.47 -3.09
CA THR A 223 5.32 0.00 -3.36
C THR A 223 5.83 -0.66 -4.63
N VAL A 224 6.25 0.14 -5.58
CA VAL A 224 6.84 -0.33 -6.84
C VAL A 224 8.31 0.05 -6.91
N VAL A 225 9.08 -0.79 -7.59
CA VAL A 225 10.48 -0.54 -7.91
C VAL A 225 10.69 -0.55 -9.42
N ARG A 226 11.58 0.29 -9.94
CA ARG A 226 12.00 0.20 -11.35
C ARG A 226 12.79 -1.10 -11.57
N LYS A 227 12.44 -1.86 -12.61
CA LYS A 227 13.13 -3.13 -12.95
C LYS A 227 14.63 -2.96 -13.13
N ALA A 228 15.07 -1.88 -13.75
CA ALA A 228 16.49 -1.60 -13.92
C ALA A 228 17.20 -1.45 -12.57
N PHE A 229 16.61 -0.70 -11.63
CA PHE A 229 17.18 -0.53 -10.29
C PHE A 229 17.19 -1.85 -9.50
N LEU A 230 16.11 -2.63 -9.57
CA LEU A 230 16.04 -3.95 -8.94
C LEU A 230 17.11 -4.91 -9.47
N GLN A 231 17.40 -4.89 -10.78
CA GLN A 231 18.43 -5.71 -11.40
C GLN A 231 19.86 -5.28 -10.99
N GLU A 232 20.08 -3.97 -10.87
CA GLU A 232 21.39 -3.42 -10.49
C GLU A 232 21.65 -3.52 -8.99
N HIS A 233 20.60 -3.38 -8.16
CA HIS A 233 20.69 -3.28 -6.70
C HIS A 233 19.71 -4.20 -5.96
N PRO A 234 19.69 -5.53 -6.23
CA PRO A 234 18.71 -6.43 -5.63
C PRO A 234 18.78 -6.47 -4.11
N GLN A 235 20.00 -6.47 -3.52
CA GLN A 235 20.15 -6.48 -2.06
C GLN A 235 19.73 -5.16 -1.41
N ALA A 236 19.86 -4.03 -2.10
CA ALA A 236 19.39 -2.76 -1.58
C ALA A 236 17.84 -2.72 -1.53
N VAL A 237 17.16 -3.33 -2.51
CA VAL A 237 15.70 -3.47 -2.49
C VAL A 237 15.25 -4.38 -1.35
N GLU A 238 15.95 -5.50 -1.09
CA GLU A 238 15.66 -6.37 0.06
C GLU A 238 15.86 -5.64 1.40
N ARG A 239 16.93 -4.84 1.53
CA ARG A 239 17.15 -4.02 2.73
C ARG A 239 16.08 -2.94 2.90
N PHE A 240 15.63 -2.32 1.80
CA PHE A 240 14.50 -1.39 1.82
C PHE A 240 13.23 -2.10 2.32
N LEU A 241 12.89 -3.27 1.78
CA LEU A 241 11.71 -4.03 2.19
C LEU A 241 11.75 -4.40 3.68
N ALA A 242 12.89 -4.85 4.18
CA ALA A 242 13.06 -5.15 5.61
C ALA A 242 12.85 -3.89 6.48
N ALA A 243 13.47 -2.77 6.11
CA ALA A 243 13.32 -1.51 6.83
C ALA A 243 11.90 -0.94 6.71
N HIS A 244 11.21 -1.15 5.57
CA HIS A 244 9.82 -0.73 5.39
C HIS A 244 8.86 -1.59 6.22
N ALA A 245 9.08 -2.90 6.29
CA ALA A 245 8.31 -3.80 7.16
C ALA A 245 8.43 -3.40 8.64
N ASP A 246 9.65 -3.13 9.11
CA ASP A 246 9.89 -2.62 10.48
C ASP A 246 9.21 -1.27 10.72
N SER A 247 9.26 -0.38 9.74
CA SER A 247 8.62 0.94 9.79
C SER A 247 7.10 0.82 9.86
N ALA A 248 6.50 -0.04 9.03
CA ALA A 248 5.05 -0.30 9.05
C ALA A 248 4.61 -0.96 10.37
N ALA A 249 5.38 -1.91 10.91
CA ALA A 249 5.09 -2.54 12.20
C ALA A 249 5.10 -1.54 13.36
N LYS A 250 5.92 -0.50 13.32
CA LYS A 250 5.94 0.58 14.31
C LYS A 250 4.65 1.41 14.31
N ALA A 251 3.91 1.46 13.21
CA ALA A 251 2.60 2.12 13.18
C ALA A 251 1.61 1.53 14.21
N ALA A 252 1.73 0.25 14.54
CA ALA A 252 0.93 -0.42 15.57
C ALA A 252 1.65 -0.45 16.93
N SER A 253 2.96 -0.79 16.96
CA SER A 253 3.71 -1.01 18.20
C SER A 253 4.14 0.29 18.88
N ASP A 254 4.33 1.38 18.13
CA ASP A 254 4.61 2.74 18.62
C ASP A 254 3.75 3.77 17.85
N ALA A 255 2.44 3.66 18.04
CA ALA A 255 1.48 4.55 17.37
C ALA A 255 1.70 6.03 17.70
N ALA A 256 2.10 6.35 18.93
CA ALA A 256 2.33 7.73 19.37
C ALA A 256 3.57 8.33 18.69
N GLY A 257 4.70 7.61 18.68
CA GLY A 257 5.90 8.04 17.97
C GLY A 257 5.67 8.17 16.46
N THR A 258 4.96 7.21 15.86
CA THR A 258 4.60 7.24 14.44
C THR A 258 3.67 8.42 14.11
N ALA A 259 2.64 8.69 14.94
CA ALA A 259 1.73 9.82 14.73
C ALA A 259 2.45 11.18 14.80
N LYS A 260 3.44 11.30 15.70
CA LYS A 260 4.30 12.49 15.76
C LYS A 260 5.08 12.69 14.48
N LEU A 261 5.68 11.63 13.91
CA LEU A 261 6.41 11.70 12.63
C LEU A 261 5.46 12.00 11.46
N ILE A 262 4.24 11.44 11.44
CA ILE A 262 3.22 11.77 10.45
C ILE A 262 2.91 13.26 10.44
N ALA A 263 2.83 13.89 11.62
CA ALA A 263 2.62 15.33 11.76
C ALA A 263 3.89 16.13 11.38
N GLU A 264 5.08 15.70 11.84
CA GLU A 264 6.37 16.33 11.53
C GLU A 264 6.61 16.37 10.02
N TYR A 265 6.29 15.29 9.28
CA TYR A 265 6.43 15.24 7.82
C TYR A 265 5.23 15.82 7.06
N GLY A 266 4.26 16.39 7.76
CA GLY A 266 3.13 17.12 7.17
C GLY A 266 2.13 16.23 6.42
N ILE A 267 2.07 14.93 6.71
CA ILE A 267 1.09 14.01 6.13
C ILE A 267 -0.30 14.31 6.69
N ILE A 268 -0.40 14.43 8.01
CA ILE A 268 -1.57 14.93 8.74
C ILE A 268 -1.06 16.05 9.66
N GLU A 269 -1.64 17.26 9.56
CA GLU A 269 -1.13 18.45 10.25
C GLU A 269 -1.13 18.34 11.80
N LYS A 270 -2.11 17.60 12.34
CA LYS A 270 -2.33 17.53 13.80
C LYS A 270 -2.03 16.11 14.32
N GLU A 271 -1.01 16.00 15.18
CA GLU A 271 -0.62 14.75 15.82
C GLU A 271 -1.80 14.02 16.50
N PRO A 272 -2.71 14.66 17.26
CA PRO A 272 -3.85 13.96 17.87
C PRO A 272 -4.81 13.34 16.83
N VAL A 273 -4.95 13.98 15.66
CA VAL A 273 -5.75 13.43 14.54
C VAL A 273 -5.01 12.27 13.90
N ALA A 274 -3.69 12.41 13.66
CA ALA A 274 -2.86 11.35 13.15
C ALA A 274 -2.93 10.10 14.05
N LEU A 275 -2.82 10.27 15.36
CA LEU A 275 -2.90 9.18 16.33
C LEU A 275 -4.25 8.45 16.28
N LYS A 276 -5.36 9.18 16.14
CA LYS A 276 -6.71 8.59 16.03
C LYS A 276 -6.92 7.89 14.67
N ALA A 277 -6.40 8.46 13.58
CA ALA A 277 -6.58 7.92 12.24
C ALA A 277 -5.68 6.72 11.95
N LEU A 278 -4.45 6.70 12.46
CA LEU A 278 -3.40 5.74 12.13
C LEU A 278 -3.85 4.26 12.19
N PRO A 279 -4.57 3.79 13.22
CA PRO A 279 -5.03 2.40 13.26
C PRO A 279 -6.01 2.02 12.14
N LYS A 280 -6.60 3.02 11.48
CA LYS A 280 -7.60 2.87 10.42
C LYS A 280 -7.06 3.22 9.03
N CYS A 281 -5.78 3.56 8.92
CA CYS A 281 -5.14 3.95 7.66
C CYS A 281 -4.59 2.77 6.86
N GLY A 282 -4.88 1.52 7.26
CA GLY A 282 -4.54 0.32 6.49
C GLY A 282 -3.03 0.11 6.29
N VAL A 283 -2.17 0.70 7.15
CA VAL A 283 -0.72 0.57 7.05
C VAL A 283 -0.31 -0.90 7.09
N SER A 284 0.43 -1.33 6.10
CA SER A 284 0.86 -2.72 5.93
C SER A 284 2.22 -2.81 5.23
N CYS A 285 2.76 -4.01 5.13
CA CYS A 285 3.87 -4.37 4.26
C CYS A 285 3.71 -5.85 3.92
N LEU A 286 2.78 -6.16 2.98
CA LEU A 286 2.58 -7.53 2.51
C LEU A 286 3.51 -7.78 1.34
N THR A 287 4.27 -8.86 1.37
CA THR A 287 5.26 -9.24 0.35
C THR A 287 4.99 -10.64 -0.21
N GLY A 288 5.65 -10.99 -1.29
CA GLY A 288 5.61 -12.36 -1.85
C GLY A 288 4.21 -12.83 -2.22
N ALA A 289 3.88 -14.08 -1.88
CA ALA A 289 2.61 -14.71 -2.24
C ALA A 289 1.39 -14.05 -1.58
N GLU A 290 1.55 -13.48 -0.38
CA GLU A 290 0.47 -12.75 0.30
C GLU A 290 0.13 -11.45 -0.45
N MET A 291 1.15 -10.70 -0.87
CA MET A 291 1.00 -9.53 -1.73
C MET A 291 0.29 -9.89 -3.05
N GLU A 292 0.76 -10.93 -3.74
CA GLU A 292 0.15 -11.35 -5.01
C GLU A 292 -1.32 -11.72 -4.82
N SER A 293 -1.64 -12.55 -3.82
CA SER A 293 -3.02 -12.98 -3.55
C SER A 293 -3.95 -11.81 -3.25
N ALA A 294 -3.51 -10.89 -2.38
CA ALA A 294 -4.29 -9.71 -2.01
C ALA A 294 -4.56 -8.80 -3.22
N LEU A 295 -3.51 -8.48 -3.97
CA LEU A 295 -3.55 -7.49 -5.04
C LEU A 295 -4.23 -8.02 -6.30
N LYS A 296 -3.96 -9.25 -6.70
CA LYS A 296 -4.50 -9.85 -7.93
C LYS A 296 -6.02 -9.86 -7.93
N GLY A 297 -6.64 -10.42 -6.87
CA GLY A 297 -8.09 -10.46 -6.78
C GLY A 297 -8.73 -9.07 -6.73
N TYR A 298 -8.07 -8.10 -6.11
CA TYR A 298 -8.50 -6.71 -6.11
C TYR A 298 -8.49 -6.09 -7.52
N LEU A 299 -7.39 -6.25 -8.25
CA LEU A 299 -7.27 -5.74 -9.64
C LEU A 299 -8.24 -6.42 -10.60
N GLU A 300 -8.57 -7.71 -10.38
CA GLU A 300 -9.60 -8.41 -11.16
C GLU A 300 -11.00 -7.81 -10.96
N VAL A 301 -11.33 -7.36 -9.75
CA VAL A 301 -12.61 -6.66 -9.49
C VAL A 301 -12.63 -5.32 -10.20
N LEU A 302 -11.56 -4.54 -10.10
CA LEU A 302 -11.44 -3.25 -10.81
C LEU A 302 -11.54 -3.45 -12.34
N PHE A 303 -10.84 -4.44 -12.88
CA PHE A 303 -10.88 -4.76 -14.31
C PHE A 303 -12.30 -5.11 -14.80
N ARG A 304 -13.05 -5.89 -14.01
CA ARG A 304 -14.45 -6.23 -14.35
C ARG A 304 -15.37 -5.01 -14.34
N ALA A 305 -15.12 -4.08 -13.44
CA ALA A 305 -15.90 -2.84 -13.33
C ALA A 305 -15.56 -1.85 -14.47
N ASP A 306 -14.27 -1.66 -14.74
CA ASP A 306 -13.75 -0.83 -15.83
C ASP A 306 -12.33 -1.31 -16.20
N PRO A 307 -12.13 -1.95 -17.36
CA PRO A 307 -10.82 -2.39 -17.82
C PRO A 307 -9.77 -1.27 -17.88
N ALA A 308 -10.18 -0.03 -18.17
CA ALA A 308 -9.24 1.09 -18.26
C ALA A 308 -8.64 1.45 -16.89
N SER A 309 -9.34 1.15 -15.80
CA SER A 309 -8.88 1.40 -14.42
C SER A 309 -7.57 0.71 -14.07
N VAL A 310 -7.26 -0.40 -14.75
CA VAL A 310 -6.03 -1.19 -14.58
C VAL A 310 -5.14 -1.21 -15.84
N GLY A 311 -5.43 -0.37 -16.84
CA GLY A 311 -4.65 -0.27 -18.06
C GLY A 311 -5.02 -1.26 -19.16
N GLY A 312 -6.23 -1.81 -19.14
CA GLY A 312 -6.82 -2.63 -20.22
C GLY A 312 -6.71 -4.14 -20.01
N GLU A 313 -5.86 -4.61 -19.13
CA GLU A 313 -5.70 -6.04 -18.77
C GLU A 313 -5.29 -6.20 -17.30
N VAL A 314 -5.60 -7.34 -16.70
CA VAL A 314 -5.07 -7.68 -15.37
C VAL A 314 -3.59 -8.01 -15.54
N PRO A 315 -2.68 -7.41 -14.74
CA PRO A 315 -1.24 -7.68 -14.86
C PRO A 315 -0.89 -9.16 -14.70
N ASP A 316 0.08 -9.62 -15.48
CA ASP A 316 0.61 -10.98 -15.41
C ASP A 316 1.57 -11.18 -14.21
N SER A 317 2.14 -12.38 -14.08
CA SER A 317 3.04 -12.72 -12.96
C SER A 317 4.32 -11.88 -12.89
N GLY A 318 4.75 -11.26 -13.98
CA GLY A 318 5.92 -10.38 -14.02
C GLY A 318 5.69 -9.01 -13.37
N PHE A 319 4.46 -8.74 -12.93
CA PHE A 319 4.11 -7.56 -12.15
C PHE A 319 4.51 -7.67 -10.69
N TYR A 320 4.56 -8.88 -10.15
CA TYR A 320 4.78 -9.15 -8.74
C TYR A 320 6.21 -9.57 -8.48
N HIS A 321 6.92 -8.89 -7.60
CA HIS A 321 8.21 -9.33 -7.11
C HIS A 321 7.99 -10.43 -6.07
N LEU A 322 8.13 -11.67 -6.53
CA LEU A 322 8.10 -12.83 -5.64
C LEU A 322 9.55 -13.11 -5.25
N SER A 323 9.98 -12.62 -4.08
CA SER A 323 11.29 -12.96 -3.54
C SER A 323 11.47 -14.48 -3.57
N SER A 324 12.56 -14.97 -4.14
CA SER A 324 12.88 -16.39 -4.01
C SER A 324 12.98 -16.70 -2.52
N PRO A 325 12.36 -17.80 -2.01
CA PRO A 325 12.54 -18.18 -0.62
C PRO A 325 14.04 -18.30 -0.38
N GLN A 326 14.56 -17.49 0.54
CA GLN A 326 15.93 -17.64 1.00
C GLN A 326 16.02 -19.00 1.66
N GLY A 327 16.66 -19.96 0.94
CA GLY A 327 16.93 -21.32 1.39
C GLY A 327 17.98 -21.37 2.50
#